data_d002c14a0e5b994c25b8b5ca842bb3e3
#
_entry.id   d002c14a0e5b994c25b8b5ca842bb3e3
#
_cell.length_a   1.000
_cell.length_b   1.000
_cell.length_c   1.000
_cell.angle_alpha   90.00
_cell.angle_beta   90.00
_cell.angle_gamma   90.00
#
_symmetry.space_group_name_H-M   'P 1'
#
loop_
_entity.id
_entity.type
_entity.pdbx_description
1 polymer ?
#
loop_
_entity_poly.entity_id
_entity_poly.type
_entity_poly.pdbx_seq_one_letter_code
_entity_poly.pdbx_strand_id
1 'polypeptide(L)'
;FSLSSNIVEGREFIKKNILQLAIILLGIKISLAQLWRVSIESIFVIIITIIFIFLTYILIKKIWPTQKGMSKLLAIGTSICGVTAILASSSILKSKDQDVAVAVLVVVLWGSIAVFTYPFFVELFFLTDIAKGIFLGVSIHDTSQVLAAAMVHNDLHPNQKTLEIATIT
;
A
#
# COMPACT_ATOMS: atom_id res chain seq x y z
N PHE A 1 25.40 18.79 -17.70
CA PHE A 1 23.96 18.70 -17.27
C PHE A 1 23.17 17.63 -18.01
N SER A 2 23.78 16.82 -18.91
CA SER A 2 23.11 15.71 -19.61
C SER A 2 22.94 14.44 -18.75
N LEU A 3 23.71 14.30 -17.68
CA LEU A 3 23.61 13.18 -16.73
C LEU A 3 22.25 13.13 -15.99
N SER A 4 21.62 14.29 -15.78
CA SER A 4 20.32 14.38 -15.09
C SER A 4 19.15 13.82 -15.94
N SER A 5 19.15 14.03 -17.25
CA SER A 5 18.09 13.54 -18.14
C SER A 5 18.14 12.01 -18.30
N ASN A 6 19.32 11.44 -18.47
CA ASN A 6 19.50 9.99 -18.63
C ASN A 6 19.12 9.21 -17.35
N ILE A 7 19.38 9.80 -16.17
CA ILE A 7 18.98 9.21 -14.88
C ILE A 7 17.45 9.25 -14.72
N VAL A 8 16.80 10.33 -15.16
CA VAL A 8 15.34 10.45 -15.10
C VAL A 8 14.67 9.46 -16.05
N GLU A 9 15.14 9.36 -17.29
CA GLU A 9 14.63 8.38 -18.27
C GLU A 9 14.84 6.93 -17.81
N GLY A 10 16.04 6.61 -17.30
CA GLY A 10 16.33 5.29 -16.74
C GLY A 10 15.41 4.94 -15.56
N ARG A 11 15.13 5.89 -14.70
CA ARG A 11 14.23 5.72 -13.56
C ARG A 11 12.78 5.49 -13.97
N GLU A 12 12.30 6.19 -15.00
CA GLU A 12 10.95 5.98 -15.54
C GLU A 12 10.83 4.64 -16.28
N PHE A 13 11.86 4.22 -17.00
CA PHE A 13 11.93 2.90 -17.63
C PHE A 13 11.88 1.77 -16.60
N ILE A 14 12.63 1.88 -15.52
CA ILE A 14 12.63 0.91 -14.41
C ILE A 14 11.26 0.86 -13.75
N LYS A 15 10.69 2.01 -13.40
CA LYS A 15 9.35 2.07 -12.78
C LYS A 15 8.29 1.40 -13.67
N LYS A 16 8.27 1.72 -14.97
CA LYS A 16 7.23 1.24 -15.86
C LYS A 16 7.39 -0.24 -16.22
N ASN A 17 8.57 -0.65 -16.66
CA ASN A 17 8.77 -1.96 -17.25
C ASN A 17 9.12 -3.04 -16.21
N ILE A 18 10.01 -2.73 -15.26
CA ILE A 18 10.44 -3.72 -14.25
C ILE A 18 9.34 -3.96 -13.22
N LEU A 19 8.63 -2.91 -12.79
CA LEU A 19 7.49 -3.07 -11.88
C LEU A 19 6.36 -3.87 -12.53
N GLN A 20 6.03 -3.60 -13.80
CA GLN A 20 5.01 -4.36 -14.53
C GLN A 20 5.42 -5.83 -14.68
N LEU A 21 6.67 -6.09 -15.02
CA LEU A 21 7.19 -7.46 -15.13
C LEU A 21 7.16 -8.20 -13.78
N ALA A 22 7.52 -7.52 -12.69
CA ALA A 22 7.43 -8.07 -11.35
C ALA A 22 5.98 -8.43 -10.97
N ILE A 23 5.02 -7.58 -11.27
CA ILE A 23 3.59 -7.83 -11.01
C ILE A 23 3.09 -9.03 -11.83
N ILE A 24 3.47 -9.12 -13.12
CA ILE A 24 3.10 -10.24 -13.98
C ILE A 24 3.66 -11.55 -13.45
N LEU A 25 4.96 -11.59 -13.08
CA LEU A 25 5.60 -12.78 -12.51
C LEU A 25 4.96 -13.20 -11.18
N LEU A 26 4.55 -12.23 -10.38
CA LEU A 26 3.86 -12.48 -9.12
C LEU A 26 2.48 -13.08 -9.37
N GLY A 27 1.74 -12.56 -10.38
CA GLY A 27 0.44 -13.08 -10.80
C GLY A 27 0.47 -14.52 -11.30
N ILE A 28 1.57 -14.95 -11.93
CA ILE A 28 1.73 -16.35 -12.42
C ILE A 28 1.83 -17.36 -11.25
N LYS A 29 2.35 -16.95 -10.11
CA LYS A 29 2.46 -17.81 -8.91
C LYS A 29 1.13 -18.05 -8.20
N ILE A 30 0.13 -17.23 -8.45
CA ILE A 30 -1.13 -17.26 -7.72
C ILE A 30 -2.14 -18.20 -8.41
N SER A 31 -2.65 -19.18 -7.68
CA SER A 31 -3.69 -20.08 -8.18
C SER A 31 -5.03 -19.37 -8.32
N LEU A 32 -5.72 -19.54 -9.46
CA LEU A 32 -7.07 -18.98 -9.69
C LEU A 32 -8.08 -19.36 -8.59
N ALA A 33 -7.97 -20.55 -8.04
CA ALA A 33 -8.84 -21.01 -6.96
C ALA A 33 -8.58 -20.28 -5.63
N GLN A 34 -7.32 -19.94 -5.36
CA GLN A 34 -6.93 -19.14 -4.20
C GLN A 34 -7.36 -17.68 -4.35
N LEU A 35 -7.20 -17.11 -5.54
CA LEU A 35 -7.72 -15.78 -5.88
C LEU A 35 -9.21 -15.67 -5.59
N TRP A 36 -10.01 -16.63 -6.03
CA TRP A 36 -11.45 -16.57 -5.83
C TRP A 36 -11.87 -16.60 -4.36
N ARG A 37 -11.23 -17.43 -3.56
CA ARG A 37 -11.56 -17.62 -2.14
C ARG A 37 -11.15 -16.42 -1.28
N VAL A 38 -9.92 -15.92 -1.47
CA VAL A 38 -9.39 -14.80 -0.69
C VAL A 38 -10.02 -13.49 -1.13
N SER A 39 -10.29 -13.31 -2.43
CA SER A 39 -10.85 -12.05 -2.96
C SER A 39 -12.23 -11.71 -2.40
N ILE A 40 -13.10 -12.71 -2.13
CA ILE A 40 -14.44 -12.43 -1.59
C ILE A 40 -14.34 -11.88 -0.16
N GLU A 41 -13.52 -12.50 0.69
CA GLU A 41 -13.31 -12.04 2.07
C GLU A 41 -12.61 -10.68 2.11
N SER A 42 -11.61 -10.48 1.26
CA SER A 42 -10.85 -9.23 1.17
C SER A 42 -11.67 -8.05 0.66
N ILE A 43 -12.57 -8.25 -0.32
CA ILE A 43 -13.38 -7.18 -0.91
C ILE A 43 -14.18 -6.43 0.17
N PHE A 44 -14.83 -7.17 1.08
CA PHE A 44 -15.58 -6.54 2.16
C PHE A 44 -14.68 -5.69 3.06
N VAL A 45 -13.52 -6.21 3.44
CA VAL A 45 -12.56 -5.50 4.29
C VAL A 45 -12.02 -4.26 3.58
N ILE A 46 -11.68 -4.38 2.30
CA ILE A 46 -11.19 -3.25 1.48
C ILE A 46 -12.26 -2.15 1.39
N ILE A 47 -13.50 -2.49 1.08
CA ILE A 47 -14.58 -1.50 0.98
C ILE A 47 -14.80 -0.79 2.31
N ILE A 48 -14.85 -1.52 3.41
CA ILE A 48 -15.02 -0.96 4.75
C ILE A 48 -13.83 -0.03 5.08
N THR A 49 -12.61 -0.44 4.77
CA THR A 49 -11.40 0.35 5.01
C THR A 49 -11.42 1.66 4.21
N ILE A 50 -11.77 1.62 2.94
CA ILE A 50 -11.90 2.81 2.10
C ILE A 50 -12.94 3.77 2.67
N ILE A 51 -14.13 3.25 3.03
CA ILE A 51 -15.20 4.06 3.64
C ILE A 51 -14.70 4.69 4.94
N PHE A 52 -14.03 3.91 5.79
CA PHE A 52 -13.50 4.39 7.07
C PHE A 52 -12.45 5.50 6.87
N ILE A 53 -11.54 5.35 5.90
CA ILE A 53 -10.54 6.38 5.58
C ILE A 53 -11.21 7.67 5.12
N PHE A 54 -12.21 7.60 4.24
CA PHE A 54 -12.93 8.78 3.78
C PHE A 54 -13.73 9.44 4.90
N LEU A 55 -14.40 8.68 5.75
CA LEU A 55 -15.08 9.19 6.95
C LEU A 55 -14.10 9.89 7.88
N THR A 56 -12.97 9.27 8.15
CA THR A 56 -11.90 9.84 8.99
C THR A 56 -11.37 11.14 8.39
N TYR A 57 -11.16 11.18 7.06
CA TYR A 57 -10.76 12.40 6.36
C TYR A 57 -11.78 13.53 6.54
N ILE A 58 -13.07 13.24 6.40
CA ILE A 58 -14.15 14.24 6.58
C ILE A 58 -14.18 14.76 8.02
N LEU A 59 -14.05 13.88 9.00
CA LEU A 59 -14.01 14.22 10.42
C LEU A 59 -12.80 15.08 10.77
N ILE A 60 -11.62 14.67 10.37
CA ILE A 60 -10.38 15.41 10.64
C ILE A 60 -10.41 16.79 9.98
N LYS A 61 -10.91 16.89 8.74
CA LYS A 61 -11.05 18.18 8.05
C LYS A 61 -11.99 19.12 8.78
N LYS A 62 -13.01 18.61 9.48
CA LYS A 62 -13.95 19.41 10.26
C LYS A 62 -13.35 19.89 11.58
N ILE A 63 -12.54 19.05 12.23
CA ILE A 63 -11.96 19.32 13.56
C ILE A 63 -10.65 20.11 13.42
N TRP A 64 -9.85 19.77 12.42
CA TRP A 64 -8.53 20.38 12.20
C TRP A 64 -8.42 20.84 10.74
N PRO A 65 -8.63 22.14 10.47
CA PRO A 65 -8.55 22.69 9.11
C PRO A 65 -7.08 22.77 8.66
N THR A 66 -6.49 21.61 8.32
CA THR A 66 -5.17 21.48 7.73
C THR A 66 -5.14 21.96 6.27
N GLN A 67 -3.94 22.10 5.72
CA GLN A 67 -3.76 22.50 4.31
C GLN A 67 -4.55 21.56 3.39
N LYS A 68 -5.50 22.14 2.66
CA LYS A 68 -6.51 21.41 1.85
C LYS A 68 -5.88 20.49 0.80
N GLY A 69 -4.66 20.81 0.30
CA GLY A 69 -3.94 20.02 -0.69
C GLY A 69 -3.40 18.71 -0.11
N MET A 70 -2.61 18.82 0.94
CA MET A 70 -1.93 17.70 1.59
C MET A 70 -2.90 16.65 2.14
N SER A 71 -3.97 17.09 2.83
CA SER A 71 -4.94 16.15 3.43
C SER A 71 -5.72 15.34 2.40
N LYS A 72 -6.00 15.92 1.22
CA LYS A 72 -6.60 15.17 0.10
C LYS A 72 -5.66 14.13 -0.46
N LEU A 73 -4.38 14.50 -0.66
CA LEU A 73 -3.36 13.58 -1.17
C LEU A 73 -3.13 12.42 -0.21
N LEU A 74 -3.08 12.69 1.11
CA LEU A 74 -2.97 11.65 2.12
C LEU A 74 -4.17 10.70 2.10
N ALA A 75 -5.40 11.24 2.05
CA ALA A 75 -6.60 10.42 1.99
C ALA A 75 -6.62 9.51 0.75
N ILE A 76 -6.22 10.02 -0.41
CA ILE A 76 -6.13 9.23 -1.64
C ILE A 76 -5.01 8.20 -1.54
N GLY A 77 -3.83 8.60 -1.06
CA GLY A 77 -2.69 7.70 -0.88
C GLY A 77 -3.01 6.53 0.04
N THR A 78 -3.60 6.82 1.20
CA THR A 78 -3.97 5.79 2.17
C THR A 78 -5.15 4.90 1.74
N SER A 79 -5.94 5.33 0.76
CA SER A 79 -7.09 4.56 0.26
C SER A 79 -6.75 3.60 -0.86
N ILE A 80 -5.61 3.77 -1.55
CA ILE A 80 -5.28 3.00 -2.76
C ILE A 80 -3.89 2.36 -2.60
N CYS A 81 -2.89 2.91 -3.27
CA CYS A 81 -1.54 2.33 -3.34
C CYS A 81 -0.44 3.30 -2.89
N GLY A 82 -0.71 4.09 -1.88
CA GLY A 82 0.28 4.97 -1.27
C GLY A 82 0.88 5.99 -2.22
N VAL A 83 2.18 5.90 -2.42
CA VAL A 83 2.97 6.87 -3.20
C VAL A 83 2.49 7.01 -4.64
N THR A 84 2.15 5.91 -5.29
CA THR A 84 1.70 5.93 -6.70
C THR A 84 0.39 6.70 -6.86
N ALA A 85 -0.56 6.51 -5.95
CA ALA A 85 -1.83 7.23 -5.95
C ALA A 85 -1.65 8.72 -5.66
N ILE A 86 -0.75 9.08 -4.74
CA ILE A 86 -0.40 10.48 -4.46
C ILE A 86 0.16 11.17 -5.69
N LEU A 87 1.16 10.55 -6.35
CA LEU A 87 1.79 11.12 -7.53
C LEU A 87 0.82 11.27 -8.71
N ALA A 88 0.01 10.25 -8.98
CA ALA A 88 -0.99 10.29 -10.03
C ALA A 88 -2.06 11.38 -9.77
N SER A 89 -2.52 11.50 -8.52
CA SER A 89 -3.55 12.47 -8.15
C SER A 89 -3.04 13.90 -8.07
N SER A 90 -1.76 14.08 -7.79
CA SER A 90 -1.15 15.41 -7.61
C SER A 90 -1.27 16.28 -8.86
N SER A 91 -1.11 15.70 -10.04
CA SER A 91 -1.25 16.37 -11.32
C SER A 91 -2.70 16.79 -11.61
N ILE A 92 -3.67 15.92 -11.28
CA ILE A 92 -5.10 16.20 -11.46
C ILE A 92 -5.58 17.28 -10.48
N LEU A 93 -5.13 17.21 -9.24
CA LEU A 93 -5.49 18.14 -8.18
C LEU A 93 -4.72 19.46 -8.24
N LYS A 94 -3.74 19.58 -9.15
CA LYS A 94 -2.81 20.73 -9.24
C LYS A 94 -2.21 21.08 -7.88
N SER A 95 -1.77 20.04 -7.17
CA SER A 95 -1.23 20.16 -5.82
C SER A 95 0.14 20.82 -5.83
N LYS A 96 0.49 21.53 -4.76
CA LYS A 96 1.83 22.11 -4.59
C LYS A 96 2.85 21.01 -4.37
N ASP A 97 4.05 21.15 -4.92
CA ASP A 97 5.14 20.18 -4.77
C ASP A 97 5.49 19.86 -3.30
N GLN A 98 5.37 20.86 -2.43
CA GLN A 98 5.56 20.69 -0.99
C GLN A 98 4.51 19.75 -0.38
N ASP A 99 3.23 19.90 -0.75
CA ASP A 99 2.14 19.03 -0.26
C ASP A 99 2.35 17.59 -0.72
N VAL A 100 2.80 17.42 -1.97
CA VAL A 100 3.11 16.09 -2.54
C VAL A 100 4.29 15.46 -1.80
N ALA A 101 5.37 16.20 -1.60
CA ALA A 101 6.57 15.70 -0.92
C ALA A 101 6.26 15.27 0.52
N VAL A 102 5.51 16.07 1.26
CA VAL A 102 5.10 15.73 2.64
C VAL A 102 4.16 14.53 2.67
N ALA A 103 3.18 14.46 1.77
CA ALA A 103 2.26 13.32 1.71
C ALA A 103 2.99 12.01 1.40
N VAL A 104 3.93 12.02 0.44
CA VAL A 104 4.78 10.88 0.12
C VAL A 104 5.63 10.48 1.32
N LEU A 105 6.28 11.46 1.97
CA LEU A 105 7.12 11.20 3.15
C LEU A 105 6.33 10.51 4.27
N VAL A 106 5.14 11.01 4.58
CA VAL A 106 4.28 10.45 5.62
C VAL A 106 3.91 9.00 5.31
N VAL A 107 3.45 8.72 4.09
CA VAL A 107 3.05 7.35 3.69
C VAL A 107 4.23 6.40 3.74
N VAL A 108 5.40 6.81 3.23
CA VAL A 108 6.61 5.97 3.23
C VAL A 108 7.10 5.71 4.66
N LEU A 109 7.13 6.72 5.52
CA LEU A 109 7.56 6.54 6.91
C LEU A 109 6.64 5.60 7.70
N TRP A 110 5.33 5.83 7.65
CA TRP A 110 4.38 4.96 8.35
C TRP A 110 4.38 3.54 7.80
N GLY A 111 4.44 3.40 6.48
CA GLY A 111 4.55 2.08 5.88
C GLY A 111 5.85 1.37 6.24
N SER A 112 6.97 2.08 6.33
CA SER A 112 8.24 1.50 6.78
C SER A 112 8.17 1.04 8.24
N ILE A 113 7.56 1.82 9.12
CA ILE A 113 7.30 1.39 10.51
C ILE A 113 6.41 0.13 10.53
N ALA A 114 5.37 0.10 9.71
CA ALA A 114 4.46 -1.03 9.60
C ALA A 114 5.16 -2.32 9.15
N VAL A 115 6.11 -2.25 8.21
CA VAL A 115 6.90 -3.42 7.76
C VAL A 115 7.59 -4.13 8.92
N PHE A 116 8.11 -3.36 9.88
CA PHE A 116 8.82 -3.94 11.03
C PHE A 116 7.91 -4.31 12.20
N THR A 117 6.78 -3.63 12.35
CA THR A 117 5.92 -3.82 13.53
C THR A 117 4.76 -4.79 13.27
N TYR A 118 4.12 -4.72 12.11
CA TYR A 118 2.90 -5.48 11.83
C TYR A 118 3.09 -7.00 11.76
N PRO A 119 4.22 -7.55 11.29
CA PRO A 119 4.44 -9.00 11.34
C PRO A 119 4.33 -9.59 12.75
N PHE A 120 4.75 -8.83 13.77
CA PHE A 120 4.62 -9.24 15.17
C PHE A 120 3.21 -9.03 15.70
N PHE A 121 2.56 -7.95 15.30
CA PHE A 121 1.18 -7.65 15.68
C PHE A 121 0.19 -8.71 15.19
N VAL A 122 0.31 -9.13 13.94
CA VAL A 122 -0.64 -10.11 13.37
C VAL A 122 -0.57 -11.44 14.08
N GLU A 123 0.59 -11.84 14.57
CA GLU A 123 0.75 -13.08 15.33
C GLU A 123 0.07 -13.02 16.69
N LEU A 124 0.07 -11.86 17.32
CA LEU A 124 -0.53 -11.65 18.63
C LEU A 124 -2.07 -11.54 18.58
N PHE A 125 -2.61 -10.94 17.53
CA PHE A 125 -4.04 -10.58 17.48
C PHE A 125 -4.88 -11.47 16.57
N PHE A 126 -4.28 -12.17 15.60
CA PHE A 126 -5.02 -12.98 14.64
C PHE A 126 -4.64 -14.45 14.69
N LEU A 127 -5.65 -15.33 14.70
CA LEU A 127 -5.47 -16.77 14.83
C LEU A 127 -5.32 -17.50 13.47
N THR A 128 -5.81 -16.90 12.40
CA THR A 128 -5.82 -17.56 11.08
C THR A 128 -4.89 -16.84 10.09
N ASP A 129 -4.20 -17.61 9.24
CA ASP A 129 -3.34 -17.08 8.18
C ASP A 129 -4.09 -16.14 7.23
N ILE A 130 -5.39 -16.42 7.00
CA ILE A 130 -6.25 -15.58 6.17
C ILE A 130 -6.40 -14.19 6.79
N ALA A 131 -6.76 -14.12 8.07
CA ALA A 131 -6.92 -12.83 8.76
C ALA A 131 -5.60 -12.05 8.85
N LYS A 132 -4.48 -12.75 9.12
CA LYS A 132 -3.14 -12.16 9.13
C LYS A 132 -2.76 -11.56 7.78
N GLY A 133 -2.95 -12.33 6.70
CA GLY A 133 -2.67 -11.88 5.34
C GLY A 133 -3.55 -10.71 4.91
N ILE A 134 -4.85 -10.76 5.15
CA ILE A 134 -5.78 -9.66 4.85
C ILE A 134 -5.39 -8.41 5.63
N PHE A 135 -5.07 -8.53 6.92
CA PHE A 135 -4.63 -7.39 7.70
C PHE A 135 -3.36 -6.74 7.12
N LEU A 136 -2.33 -7.52 6.81
CA LEU A 136 -1.11 -6.99 6.21
C LEU A 136 -1.37 -6.33 4.86
N GLY A 137 -2.20 -6.95 4.01
CA GLY A 137 -2.53 -6.44 2.68
C GLY A 137 -3.33 -5.13 2.71
N VAL A 138 -4.27 -5.00 3.65
CA VAL A 138 -5.15 -3.81 3.72
C VAL A 138 -4.55 -2.67 4.54
N SER A 139 -3.75 -2.97 5.57
CA SER A 139 -3.25 -1.95 6.50
C SER A 139 -1.95 -1.25 6.03
N ILE A 140 -1.23 -1.85 5.10
CA ILE A 140 -0.02 -1.28 4.52
C ILE A 140 -0.34 -0.77 3.11
N HIS A 141 -0.06 0.50 2.84
CA HIS A 141 -0.57 1.18 1.65
C HIS A 141 0.35 1.11 0.42
N ASP A 142 1.54 0.56 0.54
CA ASP A 142 2.46 0.37 -0.58
C ASP A 142 2.70 -1.11 -0.83
N THR A 143 2.50 -1.56 -2.07
CA THR A 143 2.61 -2.98 -2.45
C THR A 143 3.97 -3.58 -2.12
N SER A 144 5.06 -2.81 -2.26
CA SER A 144 6.40 -3.28 -1.91
C SER A 144 6.57 -3.47 -0.40
N GLN A 145 5.95 -2.62 0.40
CA GLN A 145 5.95 -2.71 1.85
C GLN A 145 5.04 -3.85 2.35
N VAL A 146 3.88 -4.07 1.71
CA VAL A 146 3.05 -5.25 1.97
C VAL A 146 3.85 -6.53 1.78
N LEU A 147 4.50 -6.64 0.62
CA LEU A 147 5.31 -7.81 0.31
C LEU A 147 6.45 -8.00 1.32
N ALA A 148 7.15 -6.92 1.67
CA ALA A 148 8.23 -6.97 2.65
C ALA A 148 7.74 -7.41 4.04
N ALA A 149 6.63 -6.86 4.54
CA ALA A 149 6.04 -7.24 5.81
C ALA A 149 5.59 -8.71 5.82
N ALA A 150 4.95 -9.16 4.74
CA ALA A 150 4.50 -10.53 4.61
C ALA A 150 5.68 -11.52 4.49
N MET A 151 6.78 -11.14 3.84
CA MET A 151 8.02 -11.92 3.81
C MET A 151 8.65 -12.03 5.20
N VAL A 152 8.78 -10.94 5.93
CA VAL A 152 9.28 -10.95 7.31
C VAL A 152 8.45 -11.89 8.18
N HIS A 153 7.12 -11.82 8.06
CA HIS A 153 6.23 -12.71 8.80
C HIS A 153 6.41 -14.18 8.39
N ASN A 154 6.54 -14.46 7.09
CA ASN A 154 6.72 -15.83 6.58
C ASN A 154 8.09 -16.42 6.97
N ASP A 155 9.13 -15.61 7.07
CA ASP A 155 10.46 -16.04 7.52
C ASP A 155 10.45 -16.40 9.02
N LEU A 156 9.64 -15.71 9.82
CA LEU A 156 9.42 -16.02 11.22
C LEU A 156 8.52 -17.26 11.43
N HIS A 157 7.60 -17.50 10.49
CA HIS A 157 6.60 -18.56 10.54
C HIS A 157 6.49 -19.33 9.21
N PRO A 158 7.46 -20.19 8.85
CA PRO A 158 7.60 -20.76 7.50
C PRO A 158 6.45 -21.61 6.99
N ASN A 159 5.58 -22.10 7.86
CA ASN A 159 4.46 -22.99 7.50
C ASN A 159 3.13 -22.24 7.25
N GLN A 160 3.16 -20.91 7.27
CA GLN A 160 1.96 -20.09 7.13
C GLN A 160 1.79 -19.57 5.69
N LYS A 161 0.53 -19.41 5.26
CA LYS A 161 0.17 -18.90 3.93
C LYS A 161 -0.05 -17.39 3.88
N THR A 162 0.41 -16.67 4.89
CA THR A 162 0.18 -15.23 5.06
C THR A 162 0.73 -14.42 3.89
N LEU A 163 1.89 -14.81 3.34
CA LEU A 163 2.50 -14.14 2.20
C LEU A 163 1.61 -14.20 0.93
N GLU A 164 1.06 -15.38 0.63
CA GLU A 164 0.19 -15.54 -0.55
C GLU A 164 -1.06 -14.67 -0.41
N ILE A 165 -1.67 -14.68 0.78
CA ILE A 165 -2.92 -13.96 1.05
C ILE A 165 -2.70 -12.45 1.04
N ALA A 166 -1.66 -11.95 1.70
CA ALA A 166 -1.32 -10.53 1.72
C ALA A 166 -1.03 -9.98 0.31
N THR A 167 -0.47 -10.81 -0.56
CA THR A 167 -0.15 -10.43 -1.94
C THR A 167 -1.40 -10.33 -2.82
N ILE A 168 -2.45 -11.08 -2.51
CA ILE A 168 -3.72 -11.11 -3.25
C ILE A 168 -4.67 -10.00 -2.77
N THR A 169 -4.54 -9.60 -1.51
CA THR A 169 -5.38 -8.57 -0.86
C THR A 169 -4.91 -7.17 -1.18
#